data_ce00986afa8a494dd0f96edde3708911
#
_entry.id   ce00986afa8a494dd0f96edde3708911
#
_cell.length_a   1.000
_cell.length_b   1.000
_cell.length_c   1.000
_cell.angle_alpha   90.00
_cell.angle_beta   90.00
_cell.angle_gamma   90.00
#
_symmetry.space_group_name_H-M   'P 1'
#
loop_
_entity.id
_entity.type
_entity.pdbx_description
1 polymer ?
#
loop_
_entity_poly.entity_id
_entity_poly.type
_entity_poly.pdbx_seq_one_letter_code
_entity_poly.pdbx_strand_id
1 'polypeptide(L)'
;MTVIVIVLLAALVCAWAAWDVTRALRIARHLRGARVVTCPETGRPAIVAIDVRHAIASGLDEQAAQLRLRACSRWAERGRCDEPCICEAAAPASTPLAIVERLLKGKPCVFCRKPIEYIAFLGHYPALLQADGTTIAWPDVPLERLQESLCLQRPVCWDCHITETFRRRYPELVTDRPWTRA
;
A
#
# COMPACT_ATOMS: atom_id res chain seq x y z
N MET A 1 -45.13 -2.27 30.79
CA MET A 1 -44.91 -2.95 29.48
C MET A 1 -44.41 -1.97 28.38
N THR A 2 -45.01 -0.79 28.23
CA THR A 2 -44.66 0.16 27.16
C THR A 2 -43.19 0.63 27.18
N VAL A 3 -42.63 0.93 28.37
CA VAL A 3 -41.25 1.37 28.51
C VAL A 3 -40.25 0.28 28.09
N ILE A 4 -40.53 -0.98 28.45
CA ILE A 4 -39.64 -2.13 28.06
C ILE A 4 -39.63 -2.29 26.54
N VAL A 5 -40.78 -2.18 25.88
CA VAL A 5 -40.89 -2.27 24.42
C VAL A 5 -40.10 -1.16 23.73
N ILE A 6 -40.22 0.09 24.25
CA ILE A 6 -39.47 1.23 23.70
C ILE A 6 -37.95 1.02 23.83
N VAL A 7 -37.50 0.55 24.99
CA VAL A 7 -36.08 0.28 25.25
C VAL A 7 -35.55 -0.81 24.31
N LEU A 8 -36.30 -1.90 24.10
CA LEU A 8 -35.93 -2.98 23.19
C LEU A 8 -35.88 -2.52 21.73
N LEU A 9 -36.84 -1.72 21.29
CA LEU A 9 -36.84 -1.14 19.94
C LEU A 9 -35.62 -0.21 19.73
N ALA A 10 -35.35 0.66 20.71
CA ALA A 10 -34.16 1.54 20.65
C ALA A 10 -32.87 0.75 20.60
N ALA A 11 -32.73 -0.33 21.40
CA ALA A 11 -31.57 -1.20 21.39
C ALA A 11 -31.40 -1.90 20.03
N LEU A 12 -32.49 -2.38 19.40
CA LEU A 12 -32.48 -2.99 18.07
C LEU A 12 -32.01 -2.00 17.00
N VAL A 13 -32.53 -0.77 17.01
CA VAL A 13 -32.13 0.29 16.06
C VAL A 13 -30.64 0.64 16.24
N CYS A 14 -30.16 0.77 17.49
CA CYS A 14 -28.77 1.03 17.77
C CYS A 14 -27.85 -0.13 17.29
N ALA A 15 -28.26 -1.37 17.53
CA ALA A 15 -27.52 -2.54 17.07
C ALA A 15 -27.44 -2.61 15.53
N TRP A 16 -28.54 -2.33 14.86
CA TRP A 16 -28.59 -2.29 13.40
C TRP A 16 -27.71 -1.16 12.83
N ALA A 17 -27.81 0.05 13.37
CA ALA A 17 -26.96 1.17 12.98
C ALA A 17 -25.46 0.88 13.22
N ALA A 18 -25.11 0.27 14.36
CA ALA A 18 -23.75 -0.15 14.65
C ALA A 18 -23.22 -1.19 13.64
N TRP A 19 -24.08 -2.11 13.20
CA TRP A 19 -23.76 -3.09 12.17
C TRP A 19 -23.45 -2.42 10.84
N ASP A 20 -24.28 -1.49 10.38
CA ASP A 20 -24.07 -0.76 9.13
C ASP A 20 -22.79 0.08 9.16
N VAL A 21 -22.53 0.78 10.27
CA VAL A 21 -21.29 1.54 10.47
C VAL A 21 -20.07 0.61 10.42
N THR A 22 -20.11 -0.54 11.10
CA THR A 22 -18.99 -1.48 11.08
C THR A 22 -18.75 -2.09 9.69
N ARG A 23 -19.83 -2.34 8.93
CA ARG A 23 -19.75 -2.82 7.54
C ARG A 23 -19.13 -1.74 6.64
N ALA A 24 -19.62 -0.49 6.72
CA ALA A 24 -19.06 0.63 5.97
C ALA A 24 -17.58 0.87 6.27
N LEU A 25 -17.19 0.78 7.54
CA LEU A 25 -15.78 0.92 7.96
C LEU A 25 -14.90 -0.21 7.41
N ARG A 26 -15.39 -1.45 7.36
CA ARG A 26 -14.67 -2.58 6.74
C ARG A 26 -14.44 -2.35 5.25
N ILE A 27 -15.49 -1.98 4.51
CA ILE A 27 -15.39 -1.65 3.08
C ILE A 27 -14.39 -0.51 2.88
N ALA A 28 -14.51 0.56 3.66
CA ALA A 28 -13.62 1.71 3.57
C ALA A 28 -12.14 1.33 3.83
N ARG A 29 -11.86 0.56 4.87
CA ARG A 29 -10.48 0.13 5.19
C ARG A 29 -9.89 -0.77 4.11
N HIS A 30 -10.71 -1.64 3.55
CA HIS A 30 -10.26 -2.59 2.52
C HIS A 30 -9.99 -1.90 1.18
N LEU A 31 -10.81 -0.92 0.78
CA LEU A 31 -10.74 -0.30 -0.56
C LEU A 31 -9.98 1.02 -0.59
N ARG A 32 -9.63 1.63 0.54
CA ARG A 32 -8.88 2.89 0.59
C ARG A 32 -7.46 2.74 0.06
N GLY A 33 -6.98 3.83 -0.54
CA GLY A 33 -5.61 3.98 -0.99
C GLY A 33 -5.42 3.73 -2.48
N ALA A 34 -4.22 4.04 -2.94
CA ALA A 34 -3.81 3.76 -4.31
C ALA A 34 -3.58 2.25 -4.50
N ARG A 35 -3.89 1.76 -5.70
CA ARG A 35 -3.67 0.39 -6.12
C ARG A 35 -2.81 0.38 -7.38
N VAL A 36 -1.91 -0.56 -7.45
CA VAL A 36 -1.09 -0.78 -8.64
C VAL A 36 -1.66 -1.99 -9.37
N VAL A 37 -2.12 -1.77 -10.59
CA VAL A 37 -2.72 -2.81 -11.45
C VAL A 37 -2.05 -2.80 -12.81
N THR A 38 -2.19 -3.90 -13.54
CA THR A 38 -1.79 -3.95 -14.94
C THR A 38 -2.98 -3.53 -15.81
N CYS A 39 -2.84 -2.45 -16.57
CA CYS A 39 -3.89 -2.02 -17.49
C CYS A 39 -4.06 -3.07 -18.61
N PRO A 40 -5.23 -3.73 -18.75
CA PRO A 40 -5.40 -4.80 -19.75
C PRO A 40 -5.26 -4.30 -21.19
N GLU A 41 -5.61 -3.04 -21.43
CA GLU A 41 -5.54 -2.44 -22.79
C GLU A 41 -4.11 -2.11 -23.21
N THR A 42 -3.23 -1.78 -22.26
CA THR A 42 -1.87 -1.31 -22.58
C THR A 42 -0.78 -2.25 -22.14
N GLY A 43 -1.09 -3.23 -21.30
CA GLY A 43 -0.11 -4.11 -20.65
C GLY A 43 0.84 -3.39 -19.68
N ARG A 44 0.61 -2.10 -19.37
CA ARG A 44 1.49 -1.27 -18.54
C ARG A 44 0.92 -1.09 -17.14
N PRO A 45 1.78 -0.89 -16.11
CA PRO A 45 1.31 -0.58 -14.79
C PRO A 45 0.50 0.71 -14.78
N ALA A 46 -0.60 0.71 -14.03
CA ALA A 46 -1.46 1.87 -13.81
C ALA A 46 -1.77 2.01 -12.32
N ILE A 47 -1.81 3.25 -11.85
CA ILE A 47 -2.26 3.56 -10.50
C ILE A 47 -3.74 3.89 -10.57
N VAL A 48 -4.51 3.20 -9.75
CA VAL A 48 -5.95 3.39 -9.68
C VAL A 48 -6.40 3.65 -8.24
N ALA A 49 -7.48 4.40 -8.09
CA ALA A 49 -8.16 4.58 -6.81
C ALA A 49 -9.62 4.16 -6.98
N ILE A 50 -10.12 3.33 -6.06
CA ILE A 50 -11.51 2.86 -6.04
C ILE A 50 -12.40 3.93 -5.43
N ASP A 51 -13.61 4.10 -5.93
CA ASP A 51 -14.64 4.95 -5.34
C ASP A 51 -15.25 4.27 -4.11
N VAL A 52 -14.63 4.54 -2.97
CA VAL A 52 -15.05 3.98 -1.68
C VAL A 52 -16.47 4.42 -1.30
N ARG A 53 -16.87 5.66 -1.64
CA ARG A 53 -18.20 6.17 -1.31
C ARG A 53 -19.27 5.40 -2.07
N HIS A 54 -19.07 5.19 -3.36
CA HIS A 54 -19.96 4.39 -4.18
C HIS A 54 -20.02 2.93 -3.72
N ALA A 55 -18.87 2.33 -3.39
CA ALA A 55 -18.80 0.96 -2.87
C ALA A 55 -19.53 0.80 -1.54
N ILE A 56 -19.45 1.78 -0.64
CA ILE A 56 -20.21 1.77 0.62
C ILE A 56 -21.71 1.88 0.33
N ALA A 57 -22.13 2.86 -0.47
CA ALA A 57 -23.53 3.08 -0.78
C ALA A 57 -24.19 1.86 -1.42
N SER A 58 -23.54 1.25 -2.43
CA SER A 58 -24.05 0.04 -3.09
C SER A 58 -23.94 -1.21 -2.22
N GLY A 59 -22.95 -1.30 -1.34
CA GLY A 59 -22.73 -2.46 -0.49
C GLY A 59 -23.63 -2.52 0.75
N LEU A 60 -24.30 -1.42 1.13
CA LEU A 60 -25.26 -1.40 2.23
C LEU A 60 -26.65 -1.94 1.81
N ASP A 61 -26.93 -2.01 0.52
CA ASP A 61 -28.22 -2.36 -0.05
C ASP A 61 -28.35 -3.86 -0.40
N GLU A 62 -27.79 -4.76 0.43
CA GLU A 62 -27.80 -6.22 0.33
C GLU A 62 -27.24 -6.83 -0.98
N GLN A 63 -26.97 -6.02 -1.98
CA GLN A 63 -26.32 -6.44 -3.23
C GLN A 63 -24.80 -6.38 -3.09
N ALA A 64 -24.12 -7.21 -3.87
CA ALA A 64 -22.66 -7.15 -3.93
C ALA A 64 -22.21 -5.72 -4.26
N ALA A 65 -21.29 -5.17 -3.48
CA ALA A 65 -20.80 -3.80 -3.67
C ALA A 65 -20.38 -3.58 -5.13
N GLN A 66 -21.04 -2.63 -5.80
CA GLN A 66 -20.66 -2.25 -7.15
C GLN A 66 -19.39 -1.42 -7.08
N LEU A 67 -18.34 -1.94 -7.65
CA LEU A 67 -17.05 -1.28 -7.67
C LEU A 67 -16.90 -0.45 -8.94
N ARG A 68 -16.34 0.75 -8.79
CA ARG A 68 -15.89 1.60 -9.90
C ARG A 68 -14.65 2.36 -9.51
N LEU A 69 -13.89 2.78 -10.50
CA LEU A 69 -12.71 3.60 -10.27
C LEU A 69 -13.12 5.06 -10.04
N ARG A 70 -12.50 5.69 -9.05
CA ARG A 70 -12.54 7.14 -8.84
C ARG A 70 -11.50 7.85 -9.69
N ALA A 71 -10.33 7.22 -9.88
CA ALA A 71 -9.21 7.79 -10.63
C ALA A 71 -8.34 6.66 -11.22
N CYS A 72 -7.74 6.94 -12.36
CA CYS A 72 -6.73 6.12 -13.00
C CYS A 72 -5.66 7.02 -13.63
N SER A 73 -4.38 6.71 -13.42
CA SER A 73 -3.25 7.48 -13.98
C SER A 73 -3.25 7.52 -15.53
N ARG A 74 -3.95 6.55 -16.15
CA ARG A 74 -4.05 6.45 -17.61
C ARG A 74 -5.20 7.28 -18.22
N TRP A 75 -6.13 7.77 -17.44
CA TRP A 75 -7.25 8.57 -17.96
C TRP A 75 -6.81 9.88 -18.61
N ALA A 76 -5.68 10.44 -18.18
CA ALA A 76 -5.11 11.63 -18.80
C ALA A 76 -4.71 11.40 -20.28
N GLU A 77 -4.32 10.17 -20.63
CA GLU A 77 -3.86 9.80 -21.98
C GLU A 77 -4.99 9.27 -22.87
N ARG A 78 -5.98 8.59 -22.28
CA ARG A 78 -6.98 7.80 -23.03
C ARG A 78 -8.44 8.14 -22.73
N GLY A 79 -8.70 8.98 -21.75
CA GLY A 79 -10.06 9.16 -21.23
C GLY A 79 -10.54 7.98 -20.38
N ARG A 80 -11.84 7.90 -20.12
CA ARG A 80 -12.44 6.81 -19.35
C ARG A 80 -12.54 5.56 -20.19
N CYS A 81 -12.29 4.42 -19.56
CA CYS A 81 -12.49 3.07 -20.09
C CYS A 81 -13.58 2.33 -19.29
N ASP A 82 -13.92 1.11 -19.70
CA ASP A 82 -14.92 0.26 -19.04
C ASP A 82 -14.42 -0.42 -17.75
N GLU A 83 -13.25 0.02 -17.24
CA GLU A 83 -12.66 -0.39 -15.97
C GLU A 83 -12.42 -1.91 -15.80
N PRO A 84 -11.91 -2.64 -16.81
CA PRO A 84 -11.75 -4.10 -16.72
C PRO A 84 -10.74 -4.53 -15.65
N CYS A 85 -9.88 -3.62 -15.16
CA CYS A 85 -8.93 -3.87 -14.08
C CYS A 85 -9.54 -3.79 -12.66
N ILE A 86 -10.85 -3.52 -12.53
CA ILE A 86 -11.49 -3.27 -11.22
C ILE A 86 -11.37 -4.47 -10.27
N CYS A 87 -11.46 -5.70 -10.78
CA CYS A 87 -11.30 -6.90 -9.96
C CYS A 87 -9.89 -7.05 -9.41
N GLU A 88 -8.87 -6.75 -10.21
CA GLU A 88 -7.48 -6.72 -9.76
C GLU A 88 -7.25 -5.59 -8.74
N ALA A 89 -7.82 -4.41 -8.99
CA ALA A 89 -7.74 -3.27 -8.08
C ALA A 89 -8.36 -3.56 -6.70
N ALA A 90 -9.44 -4.34 -6.65
CA ALA A 90 -10.09 -4.73 -5.40
C ALA A 90 -9.29 -5.76 -4.60
N ALA A 91 -8.36 -6.48 -5.21
CA ALA A 91 -7.57 -7.49 -4.54
C ALA A 91 -6.58 -6.86 -3.53
N PRO A 92 -6.40 -7.44 -2.33
CA PRO A 92 -5.42 -6.96 -1.35
C PRO A 92 -3.99 -6.92 -1.91
N ALA A 93 -3.65 -7.85 -2.80
CA ALA A 93 -2.33 -7.98 -3.43
C ALA A 93 -1.93 -6.78 -4.31
N SER A 94 -2.89 -5.95 -4.73
CA SER A 94 -2.66 -4.74 -5.53
C SER A 94 -2.24 -3.52 -4.70
N THR A 95 -2.21 -3.61 -3.36
CA THR A 95 -1.70 -2.53 -2.52
C THR A 95 -0.19 -2.40 -2.65
N PRO A 96 0.37 -1.19 -2.66
CA PRO A 96 1.81 -0.98 -2.68
C PRO A 96 2.54 -1.75 -1.56
N LEU A 97 1.99 -1.73 -0.35
CA LEU A 97 2.54 -2.46 0.79
C LEU A 97 2.61 -3.97 0.53
N ALA A 98 1.53 -4.59 0.02
CA ALA A 98 1.51 -6.02 -0.28
C ALA A 98 2.50 -6.41 -1.38
N ILE A 99 2.69 -5.54 -2.38
CA ILE A 99 3.70 -5.74 -3.43
C ILE A 99 5.10 -5.73 -2.83
N VAL A 100 5.39 -4.74 -1.98
CA VAL A 100 6.70 -4.61 -1.31
C VAL A 100 6.94 -5.79 -0.35
N GLU A 101 5.96 -6.19 0.45
CA GLU A 101 6.07 -7.37 1.32
C GLU A 101 6.41 -8.62 0.52
N ARG A 102 5.68 -8.89 -0.56
CA ARG A 102 5.91 -10.06 -1.40
C ARG A 102 7.31 -10.07 -2.03
N LEU A 103 7.84 -8.90 -2.40
CA LEU A 103 9.08 -8.80 -3.16
C LEU A 103 10.32 -8.56 -2.31
N LEU A 104 10.21 -7.95 -1.13
CA LEU A 104 11.37 -7.62 -0.27
C LEU A 104 11.48 -8.46 0.99
N LYS A 105 10.36 -8.92 1.58
CA LYS A 105 10.40 -9.66 2.84
C LYS A 105 11.26 -10.92 2.72
N GLY A 106 12.20 -11.08 3.65
CA GLY A 106 13.13 -12.20 3.67
C GLY A 106 14.34 -12.06 2.73
N LYS A 107 14.36 -11.07 1.82
CA LYS A 107 15.55 -10.85 0.98
C LYS A 107 16.71 -10.29 1.82
N PRO A 108 17.96 -10.70 1.51
CA PRO A 108 19.13 -10.19 2.22
C PRO A 108 19.43 -8.73 1.83
N CYS A 109 19.70 -7.89 2.82
CA CYS A 109 20.23 -6.55 2.60
C CYS A 109 21.57 -6.62 1.86
N VAL A 110 21.77 -5.77 0.84
CA VAL A 110 23.01 -5.75 0.04
C VAL A 110 24.25 -5.39 0.86
N PHE A 111 24.12 -4.61 1.93
CA PHE A 111 25.24 -4.17 2.76
C PHE A 111 25.53 -5.13 3.92
N CYS A 112 24.57 -5.36 4.81
CA CYS A 112 24.79 -6.15 6.03
C CYS A 112 24.43 -7.64 5.89
N ARG A 113 23.82 -8.06 4.77
CA ARG A 113 23.37 -9.43 4.47
C ARG A 113 22.25 -9.97 5.38
N LYS A 114 21.79 -9.22 6.35
CA LYS A 114 20.65 -9.61 7.18
C LYS A 114 19.36 -9.63 6.36
N PRO A 115 18.43 -10.56 6.62
CA PRO A 115 17.14 -10.58 5.95
C PRO A 115 16.32 -9.34 6.32
N ILE A 116 15.52 -8.84 5.36
CA ILE A 116 14.57 -7.76 5.62
C ILE A 116 13.31 -8.37 6.24
N GLU A 117 13.13 -8.17 7.53
CA GLU A 117 12.00 -8.73 8.28
C GLU A 117 10.78 -7.79 8.28
N TYR A 118 11.03 -6.49 8.37
CA TYR A 118 9.99 -5.46 8.49
C TYR A 118 9.95 -4.60 7.23
N ILE A 119 8.74 -4.41 6.70
CA ILE A 119 8.50 -3.61 5.48
C ILE A 119 7.94 -2.23 5.82
N ALA A 120 7.15 -2.13 6.90
CA ALA A 120 6.60 -0.87 7.41
C ALA A 120 6.41 -1.01 8.92
N PHE A 121 7.33 -0.46 9.70
CA PHE A 121 7.24 -0.47 11.14
C PHE A 121 7.67 0.88 11.69
N LEU A 122 6.76 1.60 12.35
CA LEU A 122 7.02 2.90 13.00
C LEU A 122 7.77 3.92 12.10
N GLY A 123 7.45 3.96 10.80
CA GLY A 123 8.14 4.83 9.84
C GLY A 123 9.50 4.31 9.36
N HIS A 124 9.88 3.10 9.75
CA HIS A 124 11.09 2.43 9.26
C HIS A 124 10.76 1.64 8.00
N TYR A 125 11.26 2.11 6.87
CA TYR A 125 11.03 1.50 5.57
C TYR A 125 12.33 0.98 4.98
N PRO A 126 12.38 -0.26 4.47
CA PRO A 126 13.50 -0.71 3.66
C PRO A 126 13.62 0.16 2.40
N ALA A 127 14.83 0.20 1.87
CA ALA A 127 15.19 1.01 0.73
C ALA A 127 15.71 0.15 -0.43
N LEU A 128 15.92 0.81 -1.55
CA LEU A 128 16.49 0.24 -2.76
C LEU A 128 17.80 0.96 -3.10
N LEU A 129 18.82 0.21 -3.46
CA LEU A 129 20.10 0.74 -3.91
C LEU A 129 19.99 1.15 -5.37
N GLN A 130 20.20 2.42 -5.65
CA GLN A 130 20.16 3.00 -7.00
C GLN A 130 21.49 2.79 -7.75
N ALA A 131 21.47 3.01 -9.05
CA ALA A 131 22.65 2.87 -9.91
C ALA A 131 23.79 3.83 -9.55
N ASP A 132 23.47 5.02 -9.05
CA ASP A 132 24.44 6.02 -8.56
C ASP A 132 24.98 5.69 -7.16
N GLY A 133 24.56 4.56 -6.61
CA GLY A 133 24.92 4.08 -5.27
C GLY A 133 24.14 4.77 -4.14
N THR A 134 23.21 5.69 -4.41
CA THR A 134 22.31 6.23 -3.39
C THR A 134 21.25 5.19 -2.99
N THR A 135 20.57 5.45 -1.89
CA THR A 135 19.48 4.59 -1.44
C THR A 135 18.19 5.41 -1.34
N ILE A 136 17.09 4.86 -1.85
CA ILE A 136 15.76 5.47 -1.79
C ILE A 136 14.81 4.56 -1.00
N ALA A 137 14.10 5.11 0.00
CA ALA A 137 13.09 4.37 0.72
C ALA A 137 11.93 3.99 -0.21
N TRP A 138 11.36 2.79 -0.06
CA TRP A 138 10.33 2.33 -0.99
C TRP A 138 9.09 3.26 -1.08
N PRO A 139 8.64 3.98 -0.04
CA PRO A 139 7.51 4.91 -0.18
C PRO A 139 7.81 6.13 -1.07
N ASP A 140 9.09 6.44 -1.26
CA ASP A 140 9.53 7.57 -2.10
C ASP A 140 9.70 7.16 -3.57
N VAL A 141 9.57 5.87 -3.88
CA VAL A 141 9.60 5.36 -5.26
C VAL A 141 8.26 5.65 -5.94
N PRO A 142 8.25 6.25 -7.16
CA PRO A 142 7.02 6.43 -7.92
C PRO A 142 6.27 5.11 -8.08
N LEU A 143 4.96 5.10 -7.77
CA LEU A 143 4.15 3.88 -7.73
C LEU A 143 4.10 3.15 -9.07
N GLU A 144 4.14 3.90 -10.19
CA GLU A 144 4.19 3.34 -11.54
C GLU A 144 5.43 2.48 -11.80
N ARG A 145 6.53 2.82 -11.12
CA ARG A 145 7.83 2.14 -11.24
C ARG A 145 8.12 1.20 -10.08
N LEU A 146 7.23 1.16 -9.09
CA LEU A 146 7.48 0.44 -7.84
C LEU A 146 7.83 -1.02 -8.09
N GLN A 147 7.03 -1.74 -8.85
CA GLN A 147 7.23 -3.16 -9.10
C GLN A 147 8.52 -3.41 -9.90
N GLU A 148 8.78 -2.60 -10.92
CA GLU A 148 10.01 -2.65 -11.70
C GLU A 148 11.24 -2.40 -10.83
N SER A 149 11.22 -1.32 -10.04
CA SER A 149 12.31 -0.97 -9.13
C SER A 149 12.60 -2.06 -8.11
N LEU A 150 11.55 -2.67 -7.53
CA LEU A 150 11.68 -3.78 -6.59
C LEU A 150 12.27 -5.06 -7.21
N CYS A 151 12.09 -5.27 -8.52
CA CYS A 151 12.66 -6.40 -9.24
C CYS A 151 14.10 -6.17 -9.69
N LEU A 152 14.43 -4.95 -10.11
CA LEU A 152 15.73 -4.63 -10.73
C LEU A 152 16.78 -4.16 -9.72
N GLN A 153 16.35 -3.45 -8.67
CA GLN A 153 17.26 -2.84 -7.70
C GLN A 153 17.50 -3.77 -6.51
N ARG A 154 18.68 -3.61 -5.88
CA ARG A 154 19.08 -4.42 -4.74
C ARG A 154 18.48 -3.87 -3.43
N PRO A 155 17.92 -4.72 -2.57
CA PRO A 155 17.27 -4.29 -1.34
C PRO A 155 18.27 -3.87 -0.27
N VAL A 156 17.88 -2.85 0.51
CA VAL A 156 18.65 -2.30 1.63
C VAL A 156 17.75 -2.25 2.85
N CYS A 157 18.20 -2.78 3.99
CA CYS A 157 17.44 -2.66 5.24
C CYS A 157 17.45 -1.21 5.73
N TRP A 158 16.49 -0.86 6.61
CA TRP A 158 16.37 0.49 7.16
C TRP A 158 17.66 0.99 7.81
N ASP A 159 18.31 0.20 8.65
CA ASP A 159 19.53 0.59 9.36
C ASP A 159 20.66 0.97 8.39
N CYS A 160 20.85 0.16 7.36
CA CYS A 160 21.84 0.45 6.32
C CYS A 160 21.46 1.67 5.49
N HIS A 161 20.15 1.86 5.18
CA HIS A 161 19.67 3.03 4.46
C HIS A 161 19.99 4.32 5.22
N ILE A 162 19.67 4.39 6.50
CA ILE A 162 19.98 5.56 7.35
C ILE A 162 21.48 5.76 7.45
N THR A 163 22.24 4.69 7.68
CA THR A 163 23.69 4.77 7.78
C THR A 163 24.34 5.33 6.52
N GLU A 164 23.95 4.82 5.33
CA GLU A 164 24.49 5.29 4.06
C GLU A 164 24.05 6.70 3.72
N THR A 165 22.79 7.06 4.05
CA THR A 165 22.28 8.43 3.88
C THR A 165 23.05 9.41 4.76
N PHE A 166 23.29 9.05 6.03
CA PHE A 166 24.04 9.87 6.97
C PHE A 166 25.51 10.02 6.53
N ARG A 167 26.15 8.92 6.14
CA ARG A 167 27.54 8.90 5.67
C ARG A 167 27.76 9.84 4.49
N ARG A 168 26.80 9.90 3.57
CA ARG A 168 26.86 10.78 2.40
C ARG A 168 26.59 12.24 2.75
N ARG A 169 25.65 12.47 3.68
CA ARG A 169 25.25 13.83 4.06
C ARG A 169 26.26 14.52 4.95
N TYR A 170 26.98 13.75 5.77
CA TYR A 170 27.91 14.25 6.78
C TYR A 170 29.21 13.43 6.78
N PRO A 171 29.96 13.42 5.66
CA PRO A 171 31.18 12.62 5.55
C PRO A 171 32.22 12.96 6.61
N GLU A 172 32.28 14.22 7.06
CA GLU A 172 33.19 14.71 8.06
C GLU A 172 32.91 14.18 9.48
N LEU A 173 31.68 13.68 9.72
CA LEU A 173 31.30 13.12 11.03
C LEU A 173 31.50 11.60 11.09
N VAL A 174 31.81 10.97 9.95
CA VAL A 174 32.01 9.53 9.88
C VAL A 174 33.48 9.21 10.12
N THR A 175 33.78 8.76 11.32
CA THR A 175 35.07 8.12 11.58
C THR A 175 35.04 6.70 11.05
N ASP A 176 35.85 6.39 10.04
CA ASP A 176 36.03 5.04 9.50
C ASP A 176 36.63 4.13 10.57
N ARG A 177 35.80 3.58 11.45
CA ARG A 177 36.15 2.40 12.21
C ARG A 177 35.89 1.20 11.29
N PRO A 178 36.93 0.42 10.93
CA PRO A 178 36.69 -0.80 10.21
C PRO A 178 35.75 -1.66 11.05
N TRP A 179 34.63 -2.05 10.44
CA TRP A 179 33.73 -3.03 11.06
C TRP A 179 34.50 -4.33 11.18
N THR A 180 35.01 -4.62 12.36
CA THR A 180 35.49 -5.95 12.69
C THR A 180 34.28 -6.85 12.64
N ARG A 181 34.15 -7.61 11.56
CA ARG A 181 33.21 -8.72 11.46
C ARG A 181 33.63 -9.74 12.51
N ALA A 182 32.84 -9.88 13.57
CA ALA A 182 32.91 -11.03 14.46
C ALA A 182 32.21 -12.20 13.81
#